data_c535460f743df7278f9b19596444e742
#
_entry.id   c535460f743df7278f9b19596444e742
#
_cell.length_a   1.000
_cell.length_b   1.000
_cell.length_c   1.000
_cell.angle_alpha   90.00
_cell.angle_beta   90.00
_cell.angle_gamma   90.00
#
_symmetry.space_group_name_H-M   'P 1'
#
loop_
_entity.id
_entity.type
_entity.pdbx_description
1 polymer ?
#
loop_
_entity_poly.entity_id
_entity_poly.type
_entity_poly.pdbx_seq_one_letter_code
_entity_poly.pdbx_strand_id
1 'polypeptide(L)'
;MIPDLTPAVWRALAQARWLANQLNVPPAAHHLLCALCAEPEGRVASLLADFGIIGEHLCVELLEQNSPPQFPPPPIVDETQVTNLAQGFYRILRTARRIALECSGEATVATEHVLVALAQTDERCRSCLEKLGLPLERLEARMQPEPGPLQMDEPLSFETPMETQSLARIIDANYNRAREALRVVEDYCRFVLNDAYLQREWRQIRHQLSEILARSGLALLAARDTPGDVGTPAGSETSPRHSFRAVVRANASRVQEALRTLEEYLRLRQADLSAQLAALRYRTYTLEKATLGMEASQEALANARLCVIITGALCVRPLEWTVKEALAGGADIIQLREKSLPDREWLLRAELLRRWTAEARALFIVNDRPDIARLAGADGVHVGQDDLPLPRVRRLVGAEFVIGVSTHNLEQLRQAITDGASYVGVGPVFTTSTKPVSELAGLEYVRQAAAETALPAFAIGGITPANVEQVVQAGLNRVAVSSVVCRAENPRAIVQEIRRVLDTVKPA
;
A
#
# COMPACT_ATOMS: atom_id res chain seq x y z
N MET A 1 -10.96 21.27 -5.36
CA MET A 1 -10.47 19.92 -5.01
C MET A 1 -9.16 19.74 -5.72
N ILE A 2 -8.07 19.45 -5.00
CA ILE A 2 -6.75 19.18 -5.57
C ILE A 2 -6.83 17.84 -6.30
N PRO A 3 -6.34 17.71 -7.55
CA PRO A 3 -6.32 16.43 -8.24
C PRO A 3 -5.42 15.41 -7.54
N ASP A 4 -5.63 14.14 -7.83
CA ASP A 4 -4.74 13.07 -7.40
C ASP A 4 -3.40 13.21 -8.13
N LEU A 5 -2.28 13.38 -7.40
CA LEU A 5 -0.97 13.72 -7.98
C LEU A 5 0.02 12.59 -7.69
N THR A 6 0.89 12.30 -8.65
CA THR A 6 2.01 11.37 -8.39
C THR A 6 3.01 11.95 -7.39
N PRO A 7 3.76 11.11 -6.65
CA PRO A 7 4.80 11.58 -5.72
C PRO A 7 5.83 12.51 -6.37
N ALA A 8 6.19 12.28 -7.63
CA ALA A 8 7.10 13.13 -8.40
C ALA A 8 6.55 14.56 -8.60
N VAL A 9 5.24 14.70 -8.86
CA VAL A 9 4.59 16.02 -8.97
C VAL A 9 4.60 16.74 -7.63
N TRP A 10 4.39 16.02 -6.52
CA TRP A 10 4.47 16.61 -5.18
C TRP A 10 5.86 17.16 -4.87
N ARG A 11 6.90 16.41 -5.14
CA ARG A 11 8.29 16.86 -4.94
C ARG A 11 8.61 18.08 -5.81
N ALA A 12 8.19 18.06 -7.07
CA ALA A 12 8.37 19.21 -7.96
C ALA A 12 7.66 20.47 -7.45
N LEU A 13 6.46 20.38 -6.89
CA LEU A 13 5.74 21.51 -6.29
C LEU A 13 6.50 22.06 -5.06
N ALA A 14 7.04 21.18 -4.21
CA ALA A 14 7.83 21.59 -3.06
C ALA A 14 9.11 22.30 -3.47
N GLN A 15 9.84 21.77 -4.45
CA GLN A 15 11.05 22.35 -5.01
C GLN A 15 10.79 23.68 -5.72
N ALA A 16 9.70 23.81 -6.46
CA ALA A 16 9.29 25.06 -7.10
C ALA A 16 9.07 26.17 -6.08
N ARG A 17 8.44 25.84 -4.97
CA ARG A 17 8.20 26.79 -3.87
C ARG A 17 9.49 27.17 -3.14
N TRP A 18 10.35 26.19 -2.90
CA TRP A 18 11.68 26.44 -2.36
C TRP A 18 12.48 27.39 -3.25
N LEU A 19 12.51 27.16 -4.57
CA LEU A 19 13.20 28.01 -5.54
C LEU A 19 12.67 29.45 -5.53
N ALA A 20 11.34 29.62 -5.52
CA ALA A 20 10.72 30.93 -5.44
C ALA A 20 11.12 31.68 -4.13
N ASN A 21 11.18 30.96 -3.00
CA ASN A 21 11.62 31.54 -1.73
C ASN A 21 13.11 31.96 -1.78
N GLN A 22 13.99 31.18 -2.41
CA GLN A 22 15.40 31.54 -2.58
C GLN A 22 15.56 32.82 -3.41
N LEU A 23 14.70 33.01 -4.39
CA LEU A 23 14.68 34.19 -5.25
C LEU A 23 13.91 35.38 -4.64
N ASN A 24 13.31 35.17 -3.46
CA ASN A 24 12.46 36.13 -2.77
C ASN A 24 11.29 36.68 -3.64
N VAL A 25 10.66 35.78 -4.40
CA VAL A 25 9.52 36.05 -5.28
C VAL A 25 8.36 35.10 -5.03
N PRO A 26 7.12 35.45 -5.40
CA PRO A 26 6.00 34.51 -5.33
C PRO A 26 6.22 33.30 -6.24
N PRO A 27 5.75 32.09 -5.84
CA PRO A 27 5.79 30.91 -6.67
C PRO A 27 5.04 31.13 -8.00
N ALA A 28 5.68 30.80 -9.13
CA ALA A 28 5.14 30.98 -10.47
C ALA A 28 5.43 29.75 -11.37
N ALA A 29 4.76 29.68 -12.51
CA ALA A 29 4.81 28.55 -13.45
C ALA A 29 6.25 28.16 -13.86
N HIS A 30 7.11 29.13 -14.14
CA HIS A 30 8.49 28.88 -14.52
C HIS A 30 9.35 28.23 -13.40
N HIS A 31 9.06 28.49 -12.12
CA HIS A 31 9.70 27.80 -11.01
C HIS A 31 9.30 26.30 -10.97
N LEU A 32 8.02 26.02 -11.30
CA LEU A 32 7.54 24.64 -11.38
C LEU A 32 8.15 23.90 -12.56
N LEU A 33 8.31 24.56 -13.72
CA LEU A 33 8.95 23.95 -14.86
C LEU A 33 10.41 23.60 -14.56
N CYS A 34 11.17 24.48 -13.92
CA CYS A 34 12.54 24.20 -13.48
C CYS A 34 12.61 23.02 -12.50
N ALA A 35 11.69 22.95 -11.55
CA ALA A 35 11.61 21.84 -10.59
C ALA A 35 11.28 20.50 -11.27
N LEU A 36 10.39 20.50 -12.26
CA LEU A 36 10.07 19.31 -13.07
C LEU A 36 11.26 18.80 -13.86
N CYS A 37 12.11 19.68 -14.38
CA CYS A 37 13.34 19.32 -15.09
C CYS A 37 14.38 18.64 -14.17
N ALA A 38 14.35 18.96 -12.88
CA ALA A 38 15.27 18.43 -11.87
C ALA A 38 14.72 17.18 -11.14
N GLU A 39 13.46 16.79 -11.38
CA GLU A 39 12.81 15.66 -10.69
C GLU A 39 13.27 14.31 -11.27
N PRO A 40 14.05 13.51 -10.51
CA PRO A 40 14.71 12.31 -11.04
C PRO A 40 13.73 11.15 -11.36
N GLU A 41 12.55 11.12 -10.73
CA GLU A 41 11.52 10.11 -10.96
C GLU A 41 10.43 10.59 -11.93
N GLY A 42 10.58 11.81 -12.45
CA GLY A 42 9.67 12.42 -13.43
C GLY A 42 10.07 12.10 -14.87
N ARG A 43 9.08 12.11 -15.75
CA ARG A 43 9.32 11.90 -17.20
C ARG A 43 9.75 13.16 -17.95
N VAL A 44 9.69 14.34 -17.32
CA VAL A 44 9.91 15.62 -18.00
C VAL A 44 11.34 15.74 -18.54
N ALA A 45 12.35 15.39 -17.75
CA ALA A 45 13.73 15.43 -18.19
C ALA A 45 13.99 14.51 -19.40
N SER A 46 13.43 13.30 -19.40
CA SER A 46 13.51 12.35 -20.50
C SER A 46 12.78 12.86 -21.75
N LEU A 47 11.56 13.39 -21.60
CA LEU A 47 10.80 13.99 -22.69
C LEU A 47 11.54 15.16 -23.36
N LEU A 48 12.14 16.05 -22.58
CA LEU A 48 12.92 17.17 -23.10
C LEU A 48 14.18 16.70 -23.82
N ALA A 49 14.84 15.65 -23.28
CA ALA A 49 16.03 15.06 -23.90
C ALA A 49 15.70 14.42 -25.29
N ASP A 50 14.52 13.83 -25.47
CA ASP A 50 14.05 13.32 -26.77
C ASP A 50 14.00 14.40 -27.87
N PHE A 51 13.85 15.66 -27.46
CA PHE A 51 13.88 16.83 -28.33
C PHE A 51 15.22 17.58 -28.34
N GLY A 52 16.25 17.01 -27.69
CA GLY A 52 17.59 17.63 -27.59
C GLY A 52 17.67 18.80 -26.60
N ILE A 53 16.68 18.95 -25.72
CA ILE A 53 16.62 20.03 -24.74
C ILE A 53 17.21 19.54 -23.42
N ILE A 54 18.26 20.22 -22.94
CA ILE A 54 18.87 19.97 -21.63
C ILE A 54 18.12 20.80 -20.58
N GLY A 55 17.56 20.16 -19.55
CA GLY A 55 16.76 20.80 -18.51
C GLY A 55 17.50 21.96 -17.79
N GLU A 56 18.80 21.85 -17.59
CA GLU A 56 19.63 22.90 -16.98
C GLU A 56 19.66 24.17 -17.86
N HIS A 57 19.78 24.03 -19.18
CA HIS A 57 19.76 25.15 -20.12
C HIS A 57 18.39 25.84 -20.14
N LEU A 58 17.32 25.06 -20.09
CA LEU A 58 15.95 25.57 -19.99
C LEU A 58 15.76 26.38 -18.69
N CYS A 59 16.28 25.91 -17.57
CA CYS A 59 16.21 26.63 -16.30
C CYS A 59 16.98 27.96 -16.33
N VAL A 60 18.17 27.97 -16.93
CA VAL A 60 18.98 29.19 -17.10
C VAL A 60 18.21 30.24 -17.93
N GLU A 61 17.63 29.84 -19.05
CA GLU A 61 16.83 30.71 -19.91
C GLU A 61 15.58 31.25 -19.21
N LEU A 62 14.84 30.36 -18.50
CA LEU A 62 13.63 30.74 -17.77
C LEU A 62 13.88 31.69 -16.60
N LEU A 63 14.98 31.50 -15.87
CA LEU A 63 15.29 32.30 -14.68
C LEU A 63 16.13 33.54 -15.00
N GLU A 64 16.61 33.66 -16.25
CA GLU A 64 17.53 34.74 -16.69
C GLU A 64 18.78 34.78 -15.79
N GLN A 65 19.30 33.62 -15.41
CA GLN A 65 20.48 33.46 -14.54
C GLN A 65 21.67 32.91 -15.33
N ASN A 66 22.87 33.07 -14.78
CA ASN A 66 24.10 32.59 -15.41
C ASN A 66 24.42 31.12 -15.09
N SER A 67 23.67 30.48 -14.19
CA SER A 67 23.85 29.08 -13.77
C SER A 67 22.52 28.42 -13.39
N PRO A 68 22.38 27.11 -13.59
CA PRO A 68 21.16 26.38 -13.23
C PRO A 68 20.97 26.36 -11.70
N PRO A 69 19.73 26.36 -11.20
CA PRO A 69 19.43 26.27 -9.80
C PRO A 69 19.84 24.89 -9.24
N GLN A 70 20.49 24.88 -8.06
CA GLN A 70 20.79 23.65 -7.35
C GLN A 70 19.67 23.36 -6.35
N PHE A 71 18.88 22.33 -6.62
CA PHE A 71 17.79 21.92 -5.73
C PHE A 71 18.33 21.07 -4.56
N PRO A 72 17.84 21.28 -3.34
CA PRO A 72 18.12 20.37 -2.24
C PRO A 72 17.47 19.01 -2.49
N PRO A 73 17.89 17.95 -1.80
CA PRO A 73 17.16 16.69 -1.83
C PRO A 73 15.68 16.94 -1.50
N PRO A 74 14.75 16.31 -2.24
CA PRO A 74 13.34 16.58 -2.08
C PRO A 74 12.88 16.28 -0.65
N PRO A 75 12.14 17.19 0.00
CA PRO A 75 11.63 16.97 1.34
C PRO A 75 10.64 15.81 1.36
N ILE A 76 10.58 15.08 2.46
CA ILE A 76 9.47 14.15 2.75
C ILE A 76 8.25 15.04 2.97
N VAL A 77 7.33 15.06 2.01
CA VAL A 77 6.14 15.92 2.05
C VAL A 77 5.06 15.22 2.86
N ASP A 78 4.64 15.84 3.97
CA ASP A 78 3.49 15.42 4.77
C ASP A 78 2.19 15.89 4.09
N GLU A 79 1.12 15.06 4.15
CA GLU A 79 -0.19 15.34 3.53
C GLU A 79 -0.83 16.68 3.98
N THR A 80 -0.52 17.16 5.18
CA THR A 80 -1.00 18.45 5.68
C THR A 80 -0.35 19.65 4.97
N GLN A 81 0.85 19.50 4.42
CA GLN A 81 1.58 20.54 3.68
C GLN A 81 1.13 20.62 2.21
N VAL A 82 0.55 19.55 1.71
CA VAL A 82 0.11 19.34 0.33
C VAL A 82 -0.86 20.44 -0.15
N THR A 83 -1.87 20.77 0.67
CA THR A 83 -2.88 21.78 0.32
C THR A 83 -2.25 23.16 0.13
N ASN A 84 -1.28 23.53 0.95
CA ASN A 84 -0.57 24.80 0.86
C ASN A 84 0.39 24.84 -0.34
N LEU A 85 1.02 23.72 -0.70
CA LEU A 85 1.94 23.65 -1.86
C LEU A 85 1.20 23.84 -3.19
N ALA A 86 0.00 23.30 -3.33
CA ALA A 86 -0.81 23.38 -4.54
C ALA A 86 -1.48 24.76 -4.75
N GLN A 87 -1.59 25.60 -3.72
CA GLN A 87 -2.41 26.82 -3.75
C GLN A 87 -1.96 27.83 -4.83
N GLY A 88 -0.66 27.96 -5.11
CA GLY A 88 -0.13 28.83 -6.17
C GLY A 88 -0.24 28.25 -7.59
N PHE A 89 -0.50 26.92 -7.73
CA PHE A 89 -0.47 26.21 -9.00
C PHE A 89 -1.82 25.58 -9.39
N TYR A 90 -2.89 25.95 -8.70
CA TYR A 90 -4.22 25.34 -8.88
C TYR A 90 -4.72 25.33 -10.33
N ARG A 91 -4.53 26.43 -11.07
CA ARG A 91 -4.93 26.52 -12.47
C ARG A 91 -4.18 25.52 -13.35
N ILE A 92 -2.86 25.38 -13.14
CA ILE A 92 -1.99 24.46 -13.87
C ILE A 92 -2.40 23.02 -13.57
N LEU A 93 -2.56 22.67 -12.29
CA LEU A 93 -2.94 21.33 -11.86
C LEU A 93 -4.33 20.91 -12.33
N ARG A 94 -5.28 21.85 -12.42
CA ARG A 94 -6.61 21.60 -12.98
C ARG A 94 -6.52 21.30 -14.48
N THR A 95 -5.70 22.03 -15.23
CA THR A 95 -5.44 21.78 -16.65
C THR A 95 -4.73 20.43 -16.82
N ALA A 96 -3.72 20.14 -16.03
CA ALA A 96 -3.00 18.86 -16.07
C ALA A 96 -3.92 17.65 -15.79
N ARG A 97 -4.89 17.79 -14.89
CA ARG A 97 -5.90 16.73 -14.66
C ARG A 97 -6.78 16.49 -15.89
N ARG A 98 -7.20 17.55 -16.59
CA ARG A 98 -7.96 17.40 -17.84
C ARG A 98 -7.13 16.66 -18.89
N ILE A 99 -5.86 17.02 -19.04
CA ILE A 99 -4.93 16.37 -19.95
C ILE A 99 -4.73 14.90 -19.58
N ALA A 100 -4.55 14.57 -18.30
CA ALA A 100 -4.42 13.20 -17.82
C ALA A 100 -5.63 12.35 -18.20
N LEU A 101 -6.85 12.88 -17.99
CA LEU A 101 -8.09 12.19 -18.37
C LEU A 101 -8.21 11.99 -19.89
N GLU A 102 -7.80 12.98 -20.69
CA GLU A 102 -7.86 12.92 -22.15
C GLU A 102 -6.81 11.95 -22.74
N CYS A 103 -5.61 11.87 -22.14
CA CYS A 103 -4.51 11.05 -22.66
C CYS A 103 -4.51 9.61 -22.15
N SER A 104 -4.83 9.38 -20.88
CA SER A 104 -4.70 8.06 -20.22
C SER A 104 -6.01 7.49 -19.69
N GLY A 105 -7.11 8.27 -19.67
CA GLY A 105 -8.36 7.90 -19.02
C GLY A 105 -8.30 7.89 -17.48
N GLU A 106 -7.16 8.20 -16.88
CA GLU A 106 -6.95 8.24 -15.43
C GLU A 106 -6.94 9.68 -14.90
N ALA A 107 -7.47 9.88 -13.69
CA ALA A 107 -7.50 11.21 -13.07
C ALA A 107 -6.19 11.60 -12.36
N THR A 108 -5.23 10.67 -12.28
CA THR A 108 -3.94 10.87 -11.61
C THR A 108 -2.99 11.70 -12.47
N VAL A 109 -2.53 12.82 -11.95
CA VAL A 109 -1.66 13.75 -12.66
C VAL A 109 -0.19 13.36 -12.47
N ALA A 110 0.49 13.08 -13.57
CA ALA A 110 1.93 12.84 -13.62
C ALA A 110 2.69 14.07 -14.15
N THR A 111 4.02 14.04 -14.06
CA THR A 111 4.89 15.18 -14.40
C THR A 111 4.74 15.67 -15.83
N GLU A 112 4.57 14.77 -16.78
CA GLU A 112 4.33 15.07 -18.20
C GLU A 112 3.02 15.83 -18.44
N HIS A 113 1.95 15.49 -17.69
CA HIS A 113 0.68 16.22 -17.77
C HIS A 113 0.84 17.67 -17.30
N VAL A 114 1.68 17.86 -16.24
CA VAL A 114 1.99 19.20 -15.73
C VAL A 114 2.82 19.99 -16.73
N LEU A 115 3.76 19.37 -17.44
CA LEU A 115 4.57 20.02 -18.49
C LEU A 115 3.68 20.59 -19.60
N VAL A 116 2.76 19.78 -20.14
CA VAL A 116 1.80 20.24 -21.17
C VAL A 116 0.90 21.34 -20.62
N ALA A 117 0.40 21.21 -19.40
CA ALA A 117 -0.42 22.22 -18.76
C ALA A 117 0.31 23.55 -18.57
N LEU A 118 1.59 23.53 -18.24
CA LEU A 118 2.45 24.72 -18.17
C LEU A 118 2.57 25.40 -19.54
N ALA A 119 2.85 24.63 -20.59
CA ALA A 119 2.93 25.16 -21.95
C ALA A 119 1.60 25.73 -22.47
N GLN A 120 0.44 25.16 -22.05
CA GLN A 120 -0.88 25.68 -22.40
C GLN A 120 -1.28 26.93 -21.61
N THR A 121 -0.89 27.06 -20.35
CA THR A 121 -1.45 28.06 -19.44
C THR A 121 -0.54 29.24 -19.11
N ASP A 122 0.76 29.13 -19.42
CA ASP A 122 1.76 30.14 -19.09
C ASP A 122 2.59 30.51 -20.33
N GLU A 123 2.49 31.78 -20.74
CA GLU A 123 3.16 32.35 -21.92
C GLU A 123 4.69 32.28 -21.85
N ARG A 124 5.26 32.50 -20.65
CA ARG A 124 6.71 32.48 -20.44
C ARG A 124 7.28 31.08 -20.60
N CYS A 125 6.61 30.07 -20.03
CA CYS A 125 6.98 28.67 -20.20
C CYS A 125 6.85 28.25 -21.66
N ARG A 126 5.76 28.61 -22.33
CA ARG A 126 5.52 28.31 -23.74
C ARG A 126 6.62 28.90 -24.61
N SER A 127 6.84 30.23 -24.56
CA SER A 127 7.84 30.93 -25.38
C SER A 127 9.25 30.38 -25.19
N CYS A 128 9.60 29.97 -23.96
CA CYS A 128 10.88 29.35 -23.69
C CYS A 128 11.01 27.98 -24.37
N LEU A 129 10.01 27.12 -24.26
CA LEU A 129 10.00 25.81 -24.92
C LEU A 129 10.05 25.95 -26.46
N GLU A 130 9.31 26.88 -27.03
CA GLU A 130 9.30 27.16 -28.48
C GLU A 130 10.67 27.65 -28.97
N LYS A 131 11.30 28.56 -28.24
CA LYS A 131 12.67 29.04 -28.54
C LYS A 131 13.70 27.91 -28.58
N LEU A 132 13.52 26.91 -27.69
CA LEU A 132 14.36 25.73 -27.62
C LEU A 132 13.97 24.64 -28.63
N GLY A 133 13.01 24.90 -29.53
CA GLY A 133 12.62 24.01 -30.60
C GLY A 133 11.50 23.02 -30.28
N LEU A 134 10.78 23.22 -29.15
CA LEU A 134 9.66 22.39 -28.76
C LEU A 134 8.34 23.19 -28.74
N PRO A 135 7.67 23.33 -29.89
CA PRO A 135 6.35 23.97 -29.95
C PRO A 135 5.28 23.09 -29.31
N LEU A 136 4.22 23.75 -28.80
CA LEU A 136 3.14 23.10 -28.05
C LEU A 136 2.53 21.91 -28.81
N GLU A 137 2.30 22.05 -30.13
CA GLU A 137 1.70 21.00 -30.95
C GLU A 137 2.54 19.70 -30.96
N ARG A 138 3.87 19.82 -30.94
CA ARG A 138 4.77 18.66 -30.86
C ARG A 138 4.72 17.98 -29.49
N LEU A 139 4.60 18.76 -28.42
CA LEU A 139 4.47 18.26 -27.08
C LEU A 139 3.13 17.54 -26.89
N GLU A 140 2.04 18.10 -27.40
CA GLU A 140 0.71 17.50 -27.36
C GLU A 140 0.63 16.23 -28.21
N ALA A 141 1.23 16.22 -29.40
CA ALA A 141 1.30 15.03 -30.25
C ALA A 141 2.01 13.85 -29.56
N ARG A 142 3.05 14.13 -28.76
CA ARG A 142 3.77 13.10 -28.00
C ARG A 142 2.96 12.51 -26.83
N MET A 143 1.95 13.23 -26.34
CA MET A 143 1.07 12.80 -25.27
C MET A 143 -0.17 12.03 -25.77
N GLN A 144 -0.47 12.09 -27.07
CA GLN A 144 -1.55 11.28 -27.62
C GLN A 144 -1.14 9.79 -27.55
N PRO A 145 -2.08 8.88 -27.19
CA PRO A 145 -1.82 7.46 -27.34
C PRO A 145 -1.44 7.22 -28.80
N GLU A 146 -0.35 6.51 -29.03
CA GLU A 146 0.07 6.17 -30.38
C GLU A 146 -1.15 5.59 -31.13
N PRO A 147 -1.41 6.03 -32.38
CA PRO A 147 -2.46 5.44 -33.19
C PRO A 147 -2.23 3.93 -33.15
N GLY A 148 -3.30 3.19 -32.81
CA GLY A 148 -3.22 1.74 -32.68
C GLY A 148 -2.53 1.12 -33.89
N PRO A 149 -1.91 -0.05 -33.75
CA PRO A 149 -1.00 -0.59 -34.73
C PRO A 149 -1.59 -0.47 -36.14
N LEU A 150 -0.87 0.23 -37.04
CA LEU A 150 -1.17 0.20 -38.46
C LEU A 150 -1.33 -1.28 -38.82
N GLN A 151 -2.52 -1.67 -39.27
CA GLN A 151 -2.73 -2.97 -39.89
C GLN A 151 -1.90 -2.98 -41.18
N MET A 152 -0.66 -3.42 -41.04
CA MET A 152 0.15 -3.82 -42.18
C MET A 152 -0.21 -5.25 -42.49
N ASP A 153 -0.77 -5.46 -43.67
CA ASP A 153 -0.92 -6.81 -44.24
C ASP A 153 0.48 -7.42 -44.34
N GLU A 154 0.72 -8.42 -43.49
CA GLU A 154 1.95 -9.19 -43.25
C GLU A 154 3.16 -8.37 -42.74
N PRO A 155 3.59 -8.58 -41.49
CA PRO A 155 4.87 -8.08 -41.07
C PRO A 155 5.98 -8.86 -41.80
N LEU A 156 6.82 -8.15 -42.56
CA LEU A 156 8.12 -8.69 -42.97
C LEU A 156 8.98 -8.90 -41.74
N SER A 157 8.89 -10.09 -41.15
CA SER A 157 9.73 -10.47 -40.01
C SER A 157 11.13 -10.85 -40.51
N PHE A 158 11.99 -9.88 -40.67
CA PHE A 158 13.43 -10.13 -40.74
C PHE A 158 13.97 -10.33 -39.31
N GLU A 159 13.60 -11.44 -38.67
CA GLU A 159 14.24 -11.84 -37.44
C GLU A 159 15.67 -12.29 -37.76
N THR A 160 16.65 -11.45 -37.47
CA THR A 160 18.04 -11.90 -37.53
C THR A 160 18.26 -12.89 -36.37
N PRO A 161 19.04 -13.97 -36.56
CA PRO A 161 19.42 -14.86 -35.49
C PRO A 161 20.02 -14.13 -34.28
N MET A 162 20.68 -13.00 -34.51
CA MET A 162 21.28 -12.11 -33.52
C MET A 162 20.22 -11.42 -32.63
N GLU A 163 19.09 -10.95 -33.19
CA GLU A 163 18.02 -10.33 -32.40
C GLU A 163 17.33 -11.35 -31.49
N THR A 164 17.09 -12.57 -32.00
CA THR A 164 16.53 -13.66 -31.20
C THR A 164 17.44 -14.03 -30.03
N GLN A 165 18.75 -14.10 -30.26
CA GLN A 165 19.74 -14.42 -29.23
C GLN A 165 19.84 -13.28 -28.19
N SER A 166 19.83 -12.02 -28.63
CA SER A 166 19.85 -10.85 -27.75
C SER A 166 18.58 -10.79 -26.86
N LEU A 167 17.41 -11.03 -27.46
CA LEU A 167 16.15 -11.13 -26.73
C LEU A 167 16.21 -12.24 -25.67
N ALA A 168 16.67 -13.44 -26.04
CA ALA A 168 16.77 -14.56 -25.10
C ALA A 168 17.74 -14.25 -23.93
N ARG A 169 18.85 -13.56 -24.17
CA ARG A 169 19.79 -13.10 -23.12
C ARG A 169 19.12 -12.13 -22.15
N ILE A 170 18.39 -11.14 -22.65
CA ILE A 170 17.67 -10.17 -21.82
C ILE A 170 16.61 -10.87 -20.97
N ILE A 171 15.85 -11.78 -21.59
CA ILE A 171 14.81 -12.56 -20.89
C ILE A 171 15.45 -13.46 -19.83
N ASP A 172 16.51 -14.20 -20.14
CA ASP A 172 17.19 -15.08 -19.17
C ASP A 172 17.70 -14.31 -17.95
N ALA A 173 18.38 -13.20 -18.17
CA ALA A 173 18.93 -12.38 -17.09
C ALA A 173 17.83 -11.87 -16.14
N ASN A 174 16.74 -11.34 -16.69
CA ASN A 174 15.66 -10.80 -15.87
C ASN A 174 14.79 -11.90 -15.25
N TYR A 175 14.61 -13.04 -15.90
CA TYR A 175 13.99 -14.22 -15.31
C TYR A 175 14.73 -14.68 -14.05
N ASN A 176 16.04 -14.82 -14.13
CA ASN A 176 16.84 -15.23 -12.98
C ASN A 176 16.81 -14.20 -11.85
N ARG A 177 16.93 -12.90 -12.16
CA ARG A 177 16.80 -11.81 -11.18
C ARG A 177 15.45 -11.85 -10.45
N ALA A 178 14.35 -12.00 -11.19
CA ALA A 178 13.02 -12.09 -10.60
C ALA A 178 12.88 -13.34 -9.72
N ARG A 179 13.32 -14.51 -10.20
CA ARG A 179 13.20 -15.78 -9.50
C ARG A 179 13.99 -15.80 -8.19
N GLU A 180 15.20 -15.27 -8.19
CA GLU A 180 16.06 -15.16 -7.01
C GLU A 180 15.47 -14.20 -5.99
N ALA A 181 15.03 -13.01 -6.43
CA ALA A 181 14.42 -12.03 -5.57
C ALA A 181 13.07 -12.51 -4.98
N LEU A 182 12.24 -13.22 -5.76
CA LEU A 182 11.04 -13.88 -5.28
C LEU A 182 11.34 -14.87 -4.17
N ARG A 183 12.44 -15.65 -4.31
CA ARG A 183 12.84 -16.61 -3.29
C ARG A 183 13.20 -15.94 -1.96
N VAL A 184 13.91 -14.82 -2.01
CA VAL A 184 14.25 -14.06 -0.79
C VAL A 184 13.00 -13.58 -0.05
N VAL A 185 12.00 -13.10 -0.78
CA VAL A 185 10.72 -12.67 -0.16
C VAL A 185 9.90 -13.86 0.35
N GLU A 186 9.86 -14.96 -0.40
CA GLU A 186 9.23 -16.23 0.01
C GLU A 186 9.81 -16.74 1.34
N ASP A 187 11.15 -16.75 1.47
CA ASP A 187 11.84 -17.20 2.69
C ASP A 187 11.60 -16.26 3.89
N TYR A 188 11.49 -14.96 3.65
CA TYR A 188 11.09 -14.01 4.69
C TYR A 188 9.67 -14.30 5.21
N CYS A 189 8.71 -14.50 4.32
CA CYS A 189 7.33 -14.85 4.72
C CYS A 189 7.31 -16.17 5.52
N ARG A 190 8.16 -17.13 5.13
CA ARG A 190 8.24 -18.44 5.77
C ARG A 190 8.92 -18.41 7.14
N PHE A 191 10.10 -17.79 7.24
CA PHE A 191 10.99 -17.94 8.40
C PHE A 191 10.95 -16.76 9.38
N VAL A 192 10.49 -15.58 8.93
CA VAL A 192 10.40 -14.39 9.78
C VAL A 192 8.96 -14.10 10.16
N LEU A 193 8.06 -14.02 9.17
CA LEU A 193 6.65 -13.77 9.44
C LEU A 193 5.89 -15.01 9.93
N ASN A 194 6.36 -16.23 9.61
CA ASN A 194 5.64 -17.50 9.83
C ASN A 194 4.24 -17.51 9.19
N ASP A 195 4.09 -16.88 8.05
CA ASP A 195 2.80 -16.72 7.37
C ASP A 195 2.68 -17.65 6.16
N ALA A 196 1.82 -18.66 6.28
CA ALA A 196 1.64 -19.67 5.25
C ALA A 196 0.94 -19.13 4.00
N TYR A 197 0.02 -18.17 4.15
CA TYR A 197 -0.69 -17.57 3.03
C TYR A 197 0.25 -16.72 2.16
N LEU A 198 0.95 -15.76 2.76
CA LEU A 198 1.88 -14.89 2.01
C LEU A 198 3.01 -15.71 1.35
N GLN A 199 3.56 -16.71 2.08
CA GLN A 199 4.58 -17.60 1.53
C GLN A 199 4.06 -18.34 0.28
N ARG A 200 2.83 -18.87 0.31
CA ARG A 200 2.21 -19.57 -0.81
C ARG A 200 1.95 -18.64 -1.98
N GLU A 201 1.49 -17.43 -1.74
CA GLU A 201 1.21 -16.43 -2.78
C GLU A 201 2.49 -15.99 -3.53
N TRP A 202 3.58 -15.70 -2.81
CA TRP A 202 4.87 -15.39 -3.42
C TRP A 202 5.45 -16.58 -4.19
N ARG A 203 5.35 -17.79 -3.64
CA ARG A 203 5.73 -19.03 -4.31
C ARG A 203 4.93 -19.24 -5.59
N GLN A 204 3.64 -18.97 -5.58
CA GLN A 204 2.77 -19.12 -6.75
C GLN A 204 3.18 -18.15 -7.87
N ILE A 205 3.51 -16.89 -7.57
CA ILE A 205 4.06 -15.96 -8.56
C ILE A 205 5.34 -16.54 -9.19
N ARG A 206 6.24 -17.08 -8.39
CA ARG A 206 7.48 -17.68 -8.89
C ARG A 206 7.23 -18.86 -9.81
N HIS A 207 6.24 -19.72 -9.51
CA HIS A 207 5.87 -20.84 -10.37
C HIS A 207 5.21 -20.34 -11.66
N GLN A 208 4.24 -19.44 -11.57
CA GLN A 208 3.57 -18.86 -12.74
C GLN A 208 4.56 -18.14 -13.68
N LEU A 209 5.52 -17.40 -13.13
CA LEU A 209 6.60 -16.82 -13.92
C LEU A 209 7.36 -17.88 -14.71
N SER A 210 7.72 -19.02 -14.08
CA SER A 210 8.41 -20.11 -14.74
C SER A 210 7.56 -20.77 -15.83
N GLU A 211 6.26 -20.95 -15.60
CA GLU A 211 5.31 -21.51 -16.57
C GLU A 211 5.11 -20.58 -17.78
N ILE A 212 5.00 -19.27 -17.56
CA ILE A 212 4.89 -18.27 -18.63
C ILE A 212 6.12 -18.32 -19.52
N LEU A 213 7.33 -18.33 -18.90
CA LEU A 213 8.57 -18.31 -19.68
C LEU A 213 8.85 -19.65 -20.37
N ALA A 214 8.43 -20.77 -19.81
CA ALA A 214 8.50 -22.07 -20.50
C ALA A 214 7.71 -22.08 -21.82
N ARG A 215 6.60 -21.35 -21.87
CA ARG A 215 5.75 -21.20 -23.07
C ARG A 215 6.33 -20.22 -24.11
N SER A 216 7.35 -19.43 -23.75
CA SER A 216 7.95 -18.47 -24.70
C SER A 216 8.69 -19.16 -25.86
N GLY A 217 9.07 -20.43 -25.72
CA GLY A 217 9.84 -21.16 -26.71
C GLY A 217 11.29 -20.69 -26.87
N LEU A 218 11.75 -19.75 -26.04
CA LEU A 218 13.11 -19.22 -26.09
C LEU A 218 14.11 -20.18 -25.43
N ALA A 219 15.24 -20.43 -26.08
CA ALA A 219 16.32 -21.25 -25.54
C ALA A 219 17.18 -20.44 -24.54
N LEU A 220 16.59 -20.07 -23.38
CA LEU A 220 17.18 -19.14 -22.42
C LEU A 220 18.58 -19.57 -21.95
N LEU A 221 18.74 -20.82 -21.57
CA LEU A 221 20.03 -21.35 -21.07
C LEU A 221 21.10 -21.30 -22.14
N ALA A 222 20.75 -21.62 -23.39
CA ALA A 222 21.72 -21.62 -24.52
C ALA A 222 22.15 -20.18 -24.89
N ALA A 223 21.33 -19.18 -24.60
CA ALA A 223 21.63 -17.79 -24.87
C ALA A 223 22.52 -17.14 -23.79
N ARG A 224 22.68 -17.77 -22.62
CA ARG A 224 23.45 -17.24 -21.49
C ARG A 224 24.93 -17.12 -21.82
N ASP A 225 25.48 -15.91 -21.62
CA ASP A 225 26.89 -15.59 -21.78
C ASP A 225 27.36 -14.72 -20.61
N THR A 226 27.73 -15.35 -19.52
CA THR A 226 28.19 -14.65 -18.30
C THR A 226 29.59 -14.05 -18.48
N PRO A 227 30.57 -14.71 -19.18
CA PRO A 227 31.88 -14.11 -19.37
C PRO A 227 31.87 -12.87 -20.27
N GLY A 228 30.97 -12.84 -21.25
CA GLY A 228 30.82 -11.69 -22.18
C GLY A 228 29.87 -10.61 -21.71
N ASP A 229 29.30 -10.69 -20.49
CA ASP A 229 28.37 -9.72 -19.96
C ASP A 229 29.11 -8.48 -19.41
N VAL A 230 29.00 -7.39 -20.16
CA VAL A 230 29.57 -6.07 -19.81
C VAL A 230 28.98 -5.46 -18.53
N GLY A 231 27.84 -5.98 -18.07
CA GLY A 231 27.17 -5.56 -16.84
C GLY A 231 27.64 -6.32 -15.59
N THR A 232 28.59 -7.24 -15.72
CA THR A 232 29.16 -7.94 -14.56
C THR A 232 30.12 -7.00 -13.83
N PRO A 233 29.75 -6.40 -12.68
CA PRO A 233 30.60 -5.41 -12.04
C PRO A 233 31.80 -6.09 -11.39
N ALA A 234 33.00 -5.64 -11.73
CA ALA A 234 34.17 -5.84 -10.90
C ALA A 234 33.99 -5.01 -9.61
N GLY A 235 33.46 -5.64 -8.57
CA GLY A 235 33.43 -5.07 -7.23
C GLY A 235 32.39 -3.95 -7.03
N SER A 236 31.10 -4.24 -7.12
CA SER A 236 30.07 -3.33 -6.63
C SER A 236 30.09 -3.31 -5.10
N GLU A 237 30.45 -2.18 -4.51
CA GLU A 237 30.19 -1.93 -3.09
C GLU A 237 28.67 -1.99 -2.85
N THR A 238 28.21 -3.08 -2.28
CA THR A 238 26.81 -3.20 -1.87
C THR A 238 26.65 -2.49 -0.53
N SER A 239 25.92 -1.38 -0.53
CA SER A 239 25.55 -0.71 0.73
C SER A 239 24.91 -1.70 1.70
N PRO A 240 25.37 -1.75 2.98
CA PRO A 240 24.82 -2.68 3.96
C PRO A 240 23.32 -2.44 4.17
N ARG A 241 22.55 -3.50 4.27
CA ARG A 241 21.13 -3.44 4.62
C ARG A 241 20.98 -3.63 6.12
N HIS A 242 20.28 -2.72 6.78
CA HIS A 242 20.22 -2.67 8.25
C HIS A 242 18.98 -3.36 8.85
N SER A 243 18.07 -3.91 8.03
CA SER A 243 16.88 -4.61 8.52
C SER A 243 16.35 -5.65 7.51
N PHE A 244 15.64 -6.64 8.01
CA PHE A 244 14.91 -7.59 7.16
C PHE A 244 13.91 -6.87 6.24
N ARG A 245 13.21 -5.86 6.75
CA ARG A 245 12.29 -5.01 5.99
C ARG A 245 12.96 -4.36 4.77
N ALA A 246 14.19 -3.84 4.94
CA ALA A 246 14.97 -3.28 3.83
C ALA A 246 15.37 -4.34 2.79
N VAL A 247 15.66 -5.57 3.23
CA VAL A 247 15.94 -6.70 2.33
C VAL A 247 14.69 -7.04 1.50
N VAL A 248 13.54 -7.17 2.14
CA VAL A 248 12.26 -7.50 1.48
C VAL A 248 11.89 -6.44 0.46
N ARG A 249 11.88 -5.15 0.86
CA ARG A 249 11.55 -4.04 -0.03
C ARG A 249 12.43 -4.02 -1.27
N ALA A 250 13.75 -4.14 -1.11
CA ALA A 250 14.68 -4.13 -2.23
C ALA A 250 14.51 -5.34 -3.16
N ASN A 251 14.13 -6.52 -2.63
CA ASN A 251 13.89 -7.68 -3.48
C ASN A 251 12.51 -7.62 -4.16
N ALA A 252 11.48 -7.09 -3.50
CA ALA A 252 10.19 -6.81 -4.14
C ALA A 252 10.35 -5.83 -5.32
N SER A 253 11.10 -4.72 -5.14
CA SER A 253 11.41 -3.80 -6.23
C SER A 253 12.14 -4.49 -7.39
N ARG A 254 13.15 -5.34 -7.10
CA ARG A 254 13.86 -6.11 -8.14
C ARG A 254 12.93 -7.05 -8.92
N VAL A 255 11.96 -7.67 -8.25
CA VAL A 255 10.94 -8.49 -8.91
C VAL A 255 10.12 -7.63 -9.88
N GLN A 256 9.65 -6.48 -9.42
CA GLN A 256 8.81 -5.56 -10.19
C GLN A 256 9.55 -5.02 -11.42
N GLU A 257 10.81 -4.60 -11.25
CA GLU A 257 11.68 -4.13 -12.33
C GLU A 257 11.96 -5.23 -13.37
N ALA A 258 12.31 -6.43 -12.89
CA ALA A 258 12.57 -7.56 -13.76
C ALA A 258 11.30 -8.01 -14.52
N LEU A 259 10.14 -8.06 -13.85
CA LEU A 259 8.86 -8.35 -14.51
C LEU A 259 8.50 -7.30 -15.54
N ARG A 260 8.79 -6.01 -15.28
CA ARG A 260 8.56 -4.94 -16.28
C ARG A 260 9.43 -5.13 -17.51
N THR A 261 10.70 -5.44 -17.31
CA THR A 261 11.61 -5.74 -18.44
C THR A 261 11.13 -6.95 -19.25
N LEU A 262 10.75 -8.02 -18.58
CA LEU A 262 10.20 -9.21 -19.22
C LEU A 262 8.92 -8.90 -20.00
N GLU A 263 8.00 -8.12 -19.42
CA GLU A 263 6.77 -7.65 -20.06
C GLU A 263 7.06 -6.89 -21.36
N GLU A 264 7.98 -5.91 -21.35
CA GLU A 264 8.29 -5.08 -22.51
C GLU A 264 8.96 -5.90 -23.64
N TYR A 265 9.93 -6.73 -23.31
CA TYR A 265 10.65 -7.47 -24.34
C TYR A 265 9.85 -8.66 -24.91
N LEU A 266 9.00 -9.32 -24.10
CA LEU A 266 8.11 -10.36 -24.66
C LEU A 266 6.96 -9.77 -25.48
N ARG A 267 6.59 -8.50 -25.29
CA ARG A 267 5.59 -7.82 -26.10
C ARG A 267 5.97 -7.78 -27.58
N LEU A 268 7.26 -7.79 -27.89
CA LEU A 268 7.76 -7.81 -29.28
C LEU A 268 7.30 -9.05 -30.06
N ARG A 269 7.03 -10.17 -29.38
CA ARG A 269 6.72 -11.46 -30.01
C ARG A 269 5.43 -12.11 -29.53
N GLN A 270 5.11 -11.96 -28.23
CA GLN A 270 4.05 -12.72 -27.56
C GLN A 270 3.28 -11.81 -26.61
N ALA A 271 2.36 -11.03 -27.17
CA ALA A 271 1.57 -10.04 -26.44
C ALA A 271 0.74 -10.68 -25.31
N ASP A 272 0.26 -11.93 -25.49
CA ASP A 272 -0.49 -12.67 -24.48
C ASP A 272 0.36 -13.04 -23.25
N LEU A 273 1.63 -13.44 -23.44
CA LEU A 273 2.55 -13.69 -22.34
C LEU A 273 2.97 -12.39 -21.64
N SER A 274 3.17 -11.32 -22.40
CA SER A 274 3.42 -9.98 -21.87
C SER A 274 2.28 -9.53 -20.93
N ALA A 275 1.02 -9.70 -21.34
CA ALA A 275 -0.13 -9.37 -20.51
C ALA A 275 -0.17 -10.19 -19.20
N GLN A 276 0.19 -11.47 -19.25
CA GLN A 276 0.28 -12.31 -18.05
C GLN A 276 1.39 -11.85 -17.10
N LEU A 277 2.54 -11.41 -17.62
CA LEU A 277 3.62 -10.83 -16.81
C LEU A 277 3.22 -9.51 -16.17
N ALA A 278 2.46 -8.66 -16.88
CA ALA A 278 1.88 -7.46 -16.32
C ALA A 278 0.97 -7.79 -15.12
N ALA A 279 0.09 -8.78 -15.26
CA ALA A 279 -0.78 -9.23 -14.17
C ALA A 279 0.03 -9.72 -12.95
N LEU A 280 1.11 -10.49 -13.16
CA LEU A 280 2.01 -10.89 -12.08
C LEU A 280 2.66 -9.68 -11.40
N ARG A 281 3.11 -8.70 -12.18
CA ARG A 281 3.73 -7.49 -11.64
C ARG A 281 2.76 -6.69 -10.75
N TYR A 282 1.52 -6.49 -11.16
CA TYR A 282 0.52 -5.83 -10.31
C TYR A 282 0.22 -6.62 -9.04
N ARG A 283 0.19 -7.95 -9.13
CA ARG A 283 0.03 -8.81 -7.95
C ARG A 283 1.19 -8.65 -6.98
N THR A 284 2.44 -8.47 -7.46
CA THR A 284 3.59 -8.22 -6.57
C THR A 284 3.47 -6.93 -5.78
N TYR A 285 2.93 -5.85 -6.34
CA TYR A 285 2.68 -4.61 -5.60
C TYR A 285 1.72 -4.83 -4.43
N THR A 286 0.65 -5.58 -4.66
CA THR A 286 -0.34 -5.90 -3.62
C THR A 286 0.28 -6.76 -2.52
N LEU A 287 1.04 -7.79 -2.89
CA LEU A 287 1.68 -8.68 -1.92
C LEU A 287 2.83 -8.01 -1.14
N GLU A 288 3.58 -7.12 -1.78
CA GLU A 288 4.60 -6.31 -1.07
C GLU A 288 3.96 -5.49 0.05
N LYS A 289 2.87 -4.79 -0.25
CA LYS A 289 2.13 -4.01 0.74
C LYS A 289 1.64 -4.89 1.89
N ALA A 290 1.04 -6.05 1.60
CA ALA A 290 0.56 -6.99 2.60
C ALA A 290 1.71 -7.54 3.47
N THR A 291 2.82 -7.94 2.83
CA THR A 291 4.01 -8.49 3.52
C THR A 291 4.64 -7.47 4.47
N LEU A 292 4.86 -6.24 4.01
CA LEU A 292 5.44 -5.16 4.83
C LEU A 292 4.48 -4.67 5.93
N GLY A 293 3.17 -4.74 5.68
CA GLY A 293 2.13 -4.40 6.67
C GLY A 293 1.99 -5.45 7.78
N MET A 294 2.26 -6.72 7.48
CA MET A 294 2.16 -7.82 8.43
C MET A 294 3.11 -7.65 9.62
N GLU A 295 4.38 -7.35 9.36
CA GLU A 295 5.39 -7.12 10.41
C GLU A 295 4.95 -6.00 11.36
N ALA A 296 4.57 -4.84 10.81
CA ALA A 296 4.08 -3.72 11.61
C ALA A 296 2.84 -4.06 12.43
N SER A 297 1.94 -4.90 11.88
CA SER A 297 0.75 -5.36 12.58
C SER A 297 1.07 -6.32 13.73
N GLN A 298 2.03 -7.22 13.53
CA GLN A 298 2.51 -8.13 14.57
C GLN A 298 3.17 -7.35 15.72
N GLU A 299 3.98 -6.34 15.41
CA GLU A 299 4.61 -5.47 16.42
C GLU A 299 3.58 -4.65 17.21
N ALA A 300 2.67 -3.98 16.50
CA ALA A 300 1.65 -3.12 17.12
C ALA A 300 0.72 -3.89 18.07
N LEU A 301 0.45 -5.16 17.79
CA LEU A 301 -0.48 -6.01 18.52
C LEU A 301 0.22 -7.17 19.26
N ALA A 302 1.56 -7.10 19.42
CA ALA A 302 2.36 -8.20 20.00
C ALA A 302 1.82 -8.68 21.34
N ASN A 303 1.45 -7.75 22.23
CA ASN A 303 0.98 -8.00 23.58
C ASN A 303 -0.55 -8.08 23.71
N ALA A 304 -1.30 -7.76 22.64
CA ALA A 304 -2.76 -7.71 22.69
C ALA A 304 -3.35 -9.11 22.51
N ARG A 305 -3.99 -9.65 23.56
CA ARG A 305 -4.62 -10.97 23.56
C ARG A 305 -6.12 -10.92 23.84
N LEU A 306 -6.58 -9.92 24.59
CA LEU A 306 -7.97 -9.81 25.02
C LEU A 306 -8.57 -8.48 24.57
N CYS A 307 -9.50 -8.57 23.63
CA CYS A 307 -10.33 -7.45 23.17
C CYS A 307 -11.70 -7.52 23.86
N VAL A 308 -12.09 -6.42 24.52
CA VAL A 308 -13.43 -6.30 25.11
C VAL A 308 -14.25 -5.33 24.28
N ILE A 309 -15.33 -5.85 23.67
CA ILE A 309 -16.25 -5.08 22.83
C ILE A 309 -17.36 -4.54 23.71
N ILE A 310 -17.42 -3.24 23.83
CA ILE A 310 -18.38 -2.51 24.68
C ILE A 310 -19.53 -1.99 23.82
N THR A 311 -20.75 -2.31 24.25
CA THR A 311 -22.01 -1.73 23.78
C THR A 311 -22.74 -1.18 24.98
N GLY A 312 -22.96 0.12 25.05
CA GLY A 312 -23.53 0.76 26.24
C GLY A 312 -24.91 0.20 26.65
N ALA A 313 -25.75 -0.10 25.68
CA ALA A 313 -27.07 -0.70 25.91
C ALA A 313 -27.02 -2.14 26.49
N LEU A 314 -25.88 -2.82 26.40
CA LEU A 314 -25.72 -4.16 26.99
C LEU A 314 -25.14 -4.12 28.42
N CYS A 315 -24.61 -2.98 28.85
CA CYS A 315 -23.99 -2.85 30.15
C CYS A 315 -25.06 -2.81 31.27
N VAL A 316 -25.03 -3.73 32.20
CA VAL A 316 -25.92 -3.74 33.38
C VAL A 316 -25.46 -2.75 34.45
N ARG A 317 -24.20 -2.35 34.39
CA ARG A 317 -23.57 -1.33 35.23
C ARG A 317 -23.24 -0.09 34.39
N PRO A 318 -22.98 1.07 35.03
CA PRO A 318 -22.56 2.26 34.27
C PRO A 318 -21.42 1.98 33.32
N LEU A 319 -21.47 2.53 32.08
CA LEU A 319 -20.49 2.33 31.03
C LEU A 319 -19.04 2.57 31.51
N GLU A 320 -18.81 3.70 32.18
CA GLU A 320 -17.51 4.07 32.72
C GLU A 320 -16.98 3.00 33.68
N TRP A 321 -17.80 2.55 34.61
CA TRP A 321 -17.43 1.52 35.57
C TRP A 321 -17.10 0.20 34.85
N THR A 322 -17.93 -0.23 33.92
CA THR A 322 -17.72 -1.47 33.16
C THR A 322 -16.40 -1.44 32.39
N VAL A 323 -16.09 -0.33 31.72
CA VAL A 323 -14.84 -0.15 30.95
C VAL A 323 -13.63 -0.16 31.89
N LYS A 324 -13.68 0.61 32.99
CA LYS A 324 -12.58 0.67 33.96
C LYS A 324 -12.32 -0.66 34.62
N GLU A 325 -13.37 -1.43 34.98
CA GLU A 325 -13.23 -2.77 35.51
C GLU A 325 -12.68 -3.77 34.49
N ALA A 326 -13.09 -3.68 33.21
CA ALA A 326 -12.52 -4.50 32.14
C ALA A 326 -11.02 -4.23 31.96
N LEU A 327 -10.63 -2.94 31.94
CA LEU A 327 -9.22 -2.53 31.86
C LEU A 327 -8.41 -3.02 33.08
N ALA A 328 -8.94 -2.84 34.28
CA ALA A 328 -8.32 -3.32 35.51
C ALA A 328 -8.24 -4.85 35.59
N GLY A 329 -9.09 -5.55 34.83
CA GLY A 329 -9.06 -7.02 34.66
C GLY A 329 -7.98 -7.50 33.68
N GLY A 330 -7.39 -6.61 32.90
CA GLY A 330 -6.34 -6.95 31.95
C GLY A 330 -6.82 -7.01 30.49
N ALA A 331 -7.85 -6.25 30.12
CA ALA A 331 -8.22 -6.05 28.72
C ALA A 331 -7.12 -5.23 28.01
N ASP A 332 -6.59 -5.73 26.89
CA ASP A 332 -5.57 -5.04 26.10
C ASP A 332 -6.18 -4.07 25.09
N ILE A 333 -7.40 -4.39 24.63
CA ILE A 333 -8.14 -3.60 23.64
C ILE A 333 -9.56 -3.36 24.18
N ILE A 334 -10.01 -2.12 24.11
CA ILE A 334 -11.44 -1.78 24.24
C ILE A 334 -11.95 -1.38 22.86
N GLN A 335 -12.99 -2.08 22.39
CA GLN A 335 -13.67 -1.73 21.14
C GLN A 335 -15.06 -1.17 21.46
N LEU A 336 -15.33 0.07 21.07
CA LEU A 336 -16.64 0.67 21.22
C LEU A 336 -17.53 0.33 20.01
N ARG A 337 -18.66 -0.33 20.27
CA ARG A 337 -19.63 -0.77 19.28
C ARG A 337 -21.03 -0.27 19.64
N GLU A 338 -21.47 0.81 19.02
CA GLU A 338 -22.80 1.36 19.18
C GLU A 338 -23.60 1.25 17.87
N LYS A 339 -24.88 0.98 17.96
CA LYS A 339 -25.74 0.77 16.77
C LYS A 339 -26.79 1.87 16.57
N SER A 340 -27.11 2.62 17.61
CA SER A 340 -28.29 3.47 17.59
C SER A 340 -28.07 4.82 18.29
N LEU A 341 -26.84 5.29 18.39
CA LEU A 341 -26.53 6.59 18.96
C LEU A 341 -26.51 7.68 17.90
N PRO A 342 -27.01 8.90 18.20
CA PRO A 342 -26.72 10.08 17.40
C PRO A 342 -25.21 10.34 17.29
N ASP A 343 -24.74 10.85 16.16
CA ASP A 343 -23.31 11.04 15.89
C ASP A 343 -22.58 11.86 16.96
N ARG A 344 -23.22 12.90 17.47
CA ARG A 344 -22.66 13.74 18.55
C ARG A 344 -22.42 12.95 19.85
N GLU A 345 -23.37 12.11 20.24
CA GLU A 345 -23.26 11.29 21.43
C GLU A 345 -22.24 10.15 21.22
N TRP A 346 -22.20 9.61 19.99
CA TRP A 346 -21.25 8.62 19.59
C TRP A 346 -19.82 9.15 19.74
N LEU A 347 -19.54 10.35 19.19
CA LEU A 347 -18.23 11.00 19.30
C LEU A 347 -17.84 11.27 20.76
N LEU A 348 -18.75 11.88 21.54
CA LEU A 348 -18.48 12.15 22.97
C LEU A 348 -18.14 10.88 23.73
N ARG A 349 -18.86 9.78 23.46
CA ARG A 349 -18.60 8.49 24.08
C ARG A 349 -17.25 7.92 23.67
N ALA A 350 -16.90 8.04 22.39
CA ALA A 350 -15.60 7.60 21.88
C ALA A 350 -14.44 8.38 22.52
N GLU A 351 -14.56 9.70 22.68
CA GLU A 351 -13.57 10.55 23.35
C GLU A 351 -13.41 10.22 24.82
N LEU A 352 -14.49 9.84 25.51
CA LEU A 352 -14.43 9.36 26.90
C LEU A 352 -13.66 8.04 27.00
N LEU A 353 -14.00 7.04 26.16
CA LEU A 353 -13.31 5.76 26.14
C LEU A 353 -11.84 5.93 25.78
N ARG A 354 -11.51 6.82 24.82
CA ARG A 354 -10.12 7.11 24.46
C ARG A 354 -9.31 7.57 25.68
N ARG A 355 -9.85 8.45 26.52
CA ARG A 355 -9.17 8.91 27.73
C ARG A 355 -8.92 7.75 28.71
N TRP A 356 -9.96 6.93 29.01
CA TRP A 356 -9.84 5.81 29.95
C TRP A 356 -8.87 4.73 29.47
N THR A 357 -8.86 4.44 28.16
CA THR A 357 -7.93 3.48 27.58
C THR A 357 -6.49 3.99 27.59
N ALA A 358 -6.28 5.29 27.32
CA ALA A 358 -4.95 5.91 27.37
C ALA A 358 -4.37 5.87 28.80
N GLU A 359 -5.17 6.15 29.82
CA GLU A 359 -4.78 6.05 31.24
C GLU A 359 -4.35 4.63 31.59
N ALA A 360 -5.02 3.62 31.04
CA ALA A 360 -4.73 2.20 31.26
C ALA A 360 -3.67 1.63 30.30
N ARG A 361 -3.17 2.40 29.34
CA ARG A 361 -2.25 1.96 28.26
C ARG A 361 -2.82 0.82 27.42
N ALA A 362 -4.14 0.80 27.23
CA ALA A 362 -4.84 -0.14 26.36
C ALA A 362 -5.18 0.52 25.02
N LEU A 363 -5.31 -0.29 23.97
CA LEU A 363 -5.71 0.20 22.66
C LEU A 363 -7.22 0.51 22.64
N PHE A 364 -7.58 1.58 21.95
CA PHE A 364 -8.96 1.98 21.70
C PHE A 364 -9.34 1.80 20.24
N ILE A 365 -10.31 0.97 19.97
CA ILE A 365 -10.83 0.67 18.64
C ILE A 365 -12.28 1.13 18.53
N VAL A 366 -12.63 1.75 17.42
CA VAL A 366 -13.99 2.15 17.08
C VAL A 366 -14.58 1.18 16.07
N ASN A 367 -15.81 0.72 16.27
CA ASN A 367 -16.46 -0.21 15.36
C ASN A 367 -17.25 0.53 14.26
N ASP A 368 -17.15 0.12 12.98
CA ASP A 368 -17.91 0.55 11.79
C ASP A 368 -17.72 2.03 11.36
N ARG A 369 -17.23 2.91 12.24
CA ARG A 369 -17.19 4.38 12.04
C ARG A 369 -15.75 4.92 11.99
N PRO A 370 -15.08 4.84 10.83
CA PRO A 370 -13.71 5.36 10.68
C PRO A 370 -13.60 6.89 10.85
N ASP A 371 -14.66 7.62 10.54
CA ASP A 371 -14.79 9.06 10.79
C ASP A 371 -14.74 9.38 12.29
N ILE A 372 -15.53 8.69 13.10
CA ILE A 372 -15.52 8.82 14.57
C ILE A 372 -14.18 8.37 15.15
N ALA A 373 -13.62 7.26 14.63
CA ALA A 373 -12.31 6.78 15.07
C ALA A 373 -11.24 7.87 14.94
N ARG A 374 -11.21 8.54 13.80
CA ARG A 374 -10.26 9.62 13.53
C ARG A 374 -10.51 10.85 14.40
N LEU A 375 -11.75 11.28 14.52
CA LEU A 375 -12.12 12.44 15.33
C LEU A 375 -11.84 12.24 16.83
N ALA A 376 -12.10 11.05 17.35
CA ALA A 376 -11.84 10.71 18.75
C ALA A 376 -10.37 10.41 19.06
N GLY A 377 -9.49 10.39 18.05
CA GLY A 377 -8.09 10.00 18.23
C GLY A 377 -7.94 8.53 18.67
N ALA A 378 -8.78 7.63 18.17
CA ALA A 378 -8.68 6.20 18.43
C ALA A 378 -7.38 5.62 17.83
N ASP A 379 -6.92 4.50 18.38
CA ASP A 379 -5.77 3.78 17.85
C ASP A 379 -6.13 2.98 16.58
N GLY A 380 -7.42 2.70 16.39
CA GLY A 380 -7.87 1.96 15.21
C GLY A 380 -9.38 1.93 15.02
N VAL A 381 -9.76 1.22 13.97
CA VAL A 381 -11.14 0.97 13.57
C VAL A 381 -11.34 -0.50 13.21
N HIS A 382 -12.51 -1.06 13.51
CA HIS A 382 -12.90 -2.41 13.10
C HIS A 382 -14.10 -2.33 12.17
N VAL A 383 -14.05 -3.03 11.02
CA VAL A 383 -15.12 -3.06 10.04
C VAL A 383 -15.57 -4.49 9.73
N GLY A 384 -16.84 -4.65 9.42
CA GLY A 384 -17.43 -5.91 8.94
C GLY A 384 -17.38 -6.02 7.41
N GLN A 385 -17.94 -7.12 6.90
CA GLN A 385 -17.96 -7.41 5.46
C GLN A 385 -18.90 -6.49 4.66
N ASP A 386 -19.94 -5.98 5.29
CA ASP A 386 -20.96 -5.10 4.68
C ASP A 386 -20.64 -3.61 4.89
N ASP A 387 -19.54 -3.30 5.62
CA ASP A 387 -19.13 -1.93 5.92
C ASP A 387 -18.22 -1.36 4.80
N LEU A 388 -17.62 -0.20 5.04
CA LEU A 388 -16.67 0.39 4.09
C LEU A 388 -15.49 -0.56 3.82
N PRO A 389 -15.14 -0.80 2.53
CA PRO A 389 -14.00 -1.64 2.18
C PRO A 389 -12.70 -1.12 2.80
N LEU A 390 -11.88 -2.05 3.32
CA LEU A 390 -10.62 -1.72 4.02
C LEU A 390 -9.72 -0.72 3.28
N PRO A 391 -9.49 -0.83 1.95
CA PRO A 391 -8.67 0.14 1.23
C PRO A 391 -9.23 1.57 1.29
N ARG A 392 -10.56 1.73 1.35
CA ARG A 392 -11.21 3.04 1.51
C ARG A 392 -11.08 3.57 2.93
N VAL A 393 -11.24 2.68 3.92
CA VAL A 393 -11.01 3.02 5.34
C VAL A 393 -9.58 3.48 5.54
N ARG A 394 -8.58 2.76 5.00
CA ARG A 394 -7.15 3.11 5.08
C ARG A 394 -6.86 4.51 4.53
N ARG A 395 -7.50 4.88 3.41
CA ARG A 395 -7.37 6.24 2.84
C ARG A 395 -7.94 7.33 3.74
N LEU A 396 -8.99 7.02 4.49
CA LEU A 396 -9.62 7.97 5.41
C LEU A 396 -8.82 8.15 6.70
N VAL A 397 -8.35 7.04 7.28
CA VAL A 397 -7.72 7.07 8.62
C VAL A 397 -6.20 7.22 8.59
N GLY A 398 -5.55 6.94 7.46
CA GLY A 398 -4.09 7.03 7.31
C GLY A 398 -3.37 5.70 7.55
N ALA A 399 -2.03 5.69 7.33
CA ALA A 399 -1.20 4.50 7.34
C ALA A 399 -1.03 3.88 8.74
N GLU A 400 -0.94 4.72 9.76
CA GLU A 400 -0.63 4.34 11.15
C GLU A 400 -1.80 3.72 11.92
N PHE A 401 -3.02 3.84 11.39
CA PHE A 401 -4.21 3.32 12.08
C PHE A 401 -4.23 1.79 12.04
N VAL A 402 -4.58 1.20 13.18
CA VAL A 402 -4.89 -0.23 13.28
C VAL A 402 -6.26 -0.50 12.67
N ILE A 403 -6.35 -1.30 11.60
CA ILE A 403 -7.63 -1.64 10.97
C ILE A 403 -7.89 -3.13 11.13
N GLY A 404 -8.98 -3.46 11.86
CA GLY A 404 -9.49 -4.80 12.00
C GLY A 404 -10.59 -5.12 10.99
N VAL A 405 -10.68 -6.37 10.56
CA VAL A 405 -11.74 -6.85 9.67
C VAL A 405 -12.36 -8.12 10.22
N SER A 406 -13.71 -8.18 10.29
CA SER A 406 -14.43 -9.41 10.62
C SER A 406 -14.33 -10.41 9.47
N THR A 407 -14.04 -11.68 9.77
CA THR A 407 -13.96 -12.76 8.78
C THR A 407 -14.72 -14.01 9.26
N HIS A 408 -15.37 -14.71 8.34
CA HIS A 408 -16.24 -15.85 8.62
C HIS A 408 -15.79 -17.12 7.91
N ASN A 409 -14.85 -17.02 6.96
CA ASN A 409 -14.28 -18.11 6.17
C ASN A 409 -12.88 -17.75 5.67
N LEU A 410 -12.17 -18.72 5.08
CA LEU A 410 -10.82 -18.54 4.56
C LEU A 410 -10.72 -17.54 3.39
N GLU A 411 -11.73 -17.42 2.57
CA GLU A 411 -11.73 -16.48 1.45
C GLU A 411 -11.70 -15.04 1.97
N GLN A 412 -12.58 -14.69 2.91
CA GLN A 412 -12.60 -13.39 3.56
C GLN A 412 -11.32 -13.10 4.35
N LEU A 413 -10.74 -14.12 5.00
CA LEU A 413 -9.46 -14.01 5.68
C LEU A 413 -8.34 -13.62 4.71
N ARG A 414 -8.21 -14.33 3.60
CA ARG A 414 -7.20 -14.08 2.56
C ARG A 414 -7.36 -12.69 1.93
N GLN A 415 -8.62 -12.30 1.66
CA GLN A 415 -8.90 -10.97 1.17
C GLN A 415 -8.51 -9.89 2.17
N ALA A 416 -8.80 -10.05 3.46
CA ALA A 416 -8.42 -9.10 4.49
C ALA A 416 -6.89 -8.95 4.60
N ILE A 417 -6.13 -10.05 4.50
CA ILE A 417 -4.65 -10.02 4.48
C ILE A 417 -4.16 -9.24 3.25
N THR A 418 -4.70 -9.55 2.09
CA THR A 418 -4.32 -8.93 0.81
C THR A 418 -4.61 -7.43 0.79
N ASP A 419 -5.74 -7.00 1.36
CA ASP A 419 -6.13 -5.59 1.48
C ASP A 419 -5.29 -4.83 2.52
N GLY A 420 -4.55 -5.53 3.39
CA GLY A 420 -3.66 -4.95 4.39
C GLY A 420 -4.36 -4.67 5.72
N ALA A 421 -5.18 -5.60 6.20
CA ALA A 421 -5.71 -5.59 7.56
C ALA A 421 -4.57 -5.62 8.58
N SER A 422 -4.75 -4.95 9.72
CA SER A 422 -3.81 -5.02 10.84
C SER A 422 -4.13 -6.20 11.76
N TYR A 423 -5.39 -6.61 11.80
CA TYR A 423 -5.84 -7.82 12.49
C TYR A 423 -7.18 -8.30 11.92
N VAL A 424 -7.56 -9.50 12.24
CA VAL A 424 -8.85 -10.07 11.85
C VAL A 424 -9.65 -10.57 13.05
N GLY A 425 -10.98 -10.44 12.94
CA GLY A 425 -11.92 -11.13 13.80
C GLY A 425 -12.31 -12.46 13.14
N VAL A 426 -12.11 -13.57 13.85
CA VAL A 426 -12.37 -14.94 13.36
C VAL A 426 -13.62 -15.49 14.06
N GLY A 427 -14.72 -15.64 13.34
CA GLY A 427 -15.95 -16.13 13.95
C GLY A 427 -17.21 -15.88 13.12
N PRO A 428 -18.39 -16.12 13.71
CA PRO A 428 -18.63 -16.48 15.10
C PRO A 428 -18.25 -17.94 15.44
N VAL A 429 -17.55 -18.11 16.59
CA VAL A 429 -17.09 -19.46 16.99
C VAL A 429 -18.20 -20.26 17.67
N PHE A 430 -18.93 -19.62 18.59
CA PHE A 430 -20.05 -20.21 19.30
C PHE A 430 -21.32 -19.38 19.12
N THR A 431 -22.46 -19.94 19.45
CA THR A 431 -23.76 -19.23 19.43
C THR A 431 -23.70 -17.94 20.25
N THR A 432 -24.25 -16.86 19.69
CA THR A 432 -24.24 -15.55 20.34
C THR A 432 -25.59 -14.87 20.26
N SER A 433 -25.98 -14.18 21.31
CA SER A 433 -27.20 -13.36 21.36
C SER A 433 -26.97 -11.92 20.86
N THR A 434 -25.75 -11.53 20.55
CA THR A 434 -25.38 -10.13 20.27
C THR A 434 -25.59 -9.74 18.79
N LYS A 435 -25.50 -10.69 17.86
CA LYS A 435 -25.75 -10.52 16.43
C LYS A 435 -26.45 -11.78 15.91
N PRO A 436 -27.59 -11.64 15.15
CA PRO A 436 -28.16 -12.78 14.45
C PRO A 436 -27.11 -13.37 13.50
N VAL A 437 -26.89 -14.67 13.55
CA VAL A 437 -25.89 -15.36 12.74
C VAL A 437 -26.61 -16.43 11.93
N SER A 438 -26.47 -16.40 10.61
CA SER A 438 -27.04 -17.41 9.71
C SER A 438 -26.30 -18.74 9.79
N GLU A 439 -24.98 -18.69 9.98
CA GLU A 439 -24.09 -19.85 10.10
C GLU A 439 -22.97 -19.58 11.13
N LEU A 440 -22.63 -20.63 11.89
CA LEU A 440 -21.48 -20.60 12.79
C LEU A 440 -20.21 -20.96 11.99
N ALA A 441 -19.20 -20.12 12.07
CA ALA A 441 -17.89 -20.46 11.53
C ALA A 441 -17.20 -21.57 12.34
N GLY A 442 -17.46 -21.63 13.64
CA GLY A 442 -17.05 -22.71 14.53
C GLY A 442 -15.55 -22.78 14.81
N LEU A 443 -15.17 -23.78 15.60
CA LEU A 443 -13.76 -24.04 15.95
C LEU A 443 -12.93 -24.53 14.76
N GLU A 444 -13.58 -25.11 13.74
CA GLU A 444 -12.88 -25.55 12.54
C GLU A 444 -12.28 -24.35 11.77
N TYR A 445 -13.05 -23.28 11.63
CA TYR A 445 -12.52 -22.05 11.03
C TYR A 445 -11.42 -21.42 11.88
N VAL A 446 -11.49 -21.52 13.20
CA VAL A 446 -10.39 -21.07 14.10
C VAL A 446 -9.09 -21.82 13.79
N ARG A 447 -9.14 -23.17 13.63
CA ARG A 447 -7.96 -23.98 13.26
C ARG A 447 -7.41 -23.59 11.89
N GLN A 448 -8.29 -23.43 10.93
CA GLN A 448 -7.92 -23.04 9.57
C GLN A 448 -7.25 -21.66 9.56
N ALA A 449 -7.82 -20.68 10.28
CA ALA A 449 -7.25 -19.34 10.36
C ALA A 449 -5.87 -19.34 11.04
N ALA A 450 -5.71 -20.08 12.14
CA ALA A 450 -4.45 -20.22 12.84
C ALA A 450 -3.33 -20.87 12.00
N ALA A 451 -3.70 -21.82 11.13
CA ALA A 451 -2.76 -22.46 10.20
C ALA A 451 -2.44 -21.62 8.96
N GLU A 452 -3.35 -20.72 8.57
CA GLU A 452 -3.25 -19.95 7.33
C GLU A 452 -2.37 -18.71 7.47
N THR A 453 -2.45 -18.00 8.59
CA THR A 453 -1.77 -16.72 8.75
C THR A 453 -1.26 -16.46 10.16
N ALA A 454 -0.18 -15.70 10.23
CA ALA A 454 0.37 -15.14 11.46
C ALA A 454 -0.13 -13.71 11.75
N LEU A 455 -1.06 -13.18 10.91
CA LEU A 455 -1.74 -11.91 11.21
C LEU A 455 -2.47 -12.03 12.56
N PRO A 456 -2.38 -11.02 13.46
CA PRO A 456 -3.11 -11.07 14.72
C PRO A 456 -4.60 -11.37 14.49
N ALA A 457 -5.05 -12.53 14.98
CA ALA A 457 -6.41 -13.04 14.76
C ALA A 457 -7.12 -13.20 16.11
N PHE A 458 -8.25 -12.51 16.28
CA PHE A 458 -9.05 -12.56 17.49
C PHE A 458 -10.28 -13.43 17.23
N ALA A 459 -10.36 -14.58 17.89
CA ALA A 459 -11.57 -15.40 17.87
C ALA A 459 -12.72 -14.65 18.56
N ILE A 460 -13.91 -14.68 17.95
CA ILE A 460 -15.06 -13.93 18.41
C ILE A 460 -16.35 -14.74 18.28
N GLY A 461 -17.34 -14.42 19.10
CA GLY A 461 -18.68 -14.99 19.06
C GLY A 461 -18.92 -16.05 20.14
N GLY A 462 -19.72 -15.70 21.15
CA GLY A 462 -20.14 -16.61 22.22
C GLY A 462 -19.03 -17.09 23.15
N ILE A 463 -17.87 -16.43 23.15
CA ILE A 463 -16.74 -16.79 23.99
C ILE A 463 -16.99 -16.37 25.44
N THR A 464 -16.72 -17.26 26.34
CA THR A 464 -16.90 -17.13 27.80
C THR A 464 -15.72 -17.79 28.53
N PRO A 465 -15.55 -17.60 29.86
CA PRO A 465 -14.55 -18.32 30.61
C PRO A 465 -14.65 -19.85 30.48
N ALA A 466 -15.86 -20.39 30.31
CA ALA A 466 -16.09 -21.84 30.24
C ALA A 466 -15.65 -22.47 28.90
N ASN A 467 -15.49 -21.70 27.82
CA ASN A 467 -15.19 -22.24 26.48
C ASN A 467 -13.94 -21.63 25.79
N VAL A 468 -13.33 -20.61 26.41
CA VAL A 468 -12.13 -19.95 25.85
C VAL A 468 -10.96 -20.92 25.64
N GLU A 469 -10.83 -21.94 26.49
CA GLU A 469 -9.79 -22.97 26.36
C GLU A 469 -9.89 -23.75 25.05
N GLN A 470 -11.11 -24.01 24.56
CA GLN A 470 -11.34 -24.67 23.27
C GLN A 470 -10.79 -23.84 22.10
N VAL A 471 -10.86 -22.50 22.19
CA VAL A 471 -10.30 -21.58 21.20
C VAL A 471 -8.77 -21.67 21.22
N VAL A 472 -8.18 -21.69 22.40
CA VAL A 472 -6.72 -21.83 22.55
C VAL A 472 -6.23 -23.18 22.00
N GLN A 473 -6.94 -24.27 22.29
CA GLN A 473 -6.65 -25.59 21.76
C GLN A 473 -6.84 -25.67 20.22
N ALA A 474 -7.69 -24.81 19.65
CA ALA A 474 -7.85 -24.68 18.21
C ALA A 474 -6.74 -23.83 17.54
N GLY A 475 -5.80 -23.24 18.30
CA GLY A 475 -4.60 -22.59 17.80
C GLY A 475 -4.60 -21.05 17.88
N LEU A 476 -5.66 -20.39 18.36
CA LEU A 476 -5.67 -18.95 18.58
C LEU A 476 -5.61 -18.61 20.07
N ASN A 477 -4.67 -17.77 20.44
CA ASN A 477 -4.45 -17.26 21.80
C ASN A 477 -4.91 -15.79 21.97
N ARG A 478 -5.74 -15.31 21.06
CA ARG A 478 -6.37 -13.98 21.10
C ARG A 478 -7.87 -14.11 20.94
N VAL A 479 -8.62 -13.42 21.80
CA VAL A 479 -10.08 -13.47 21.78
C VAL A 479 -10.71 -12.09 21.89
N ALA A 480 -11.89 -11.93 21.30
CA ALA A 480 -12.76 -10.78 21.48
C ALA A 480 -14.07 -11.20 22.15
N VAL A 481 -14.42 -10.54 23.23
CA VAL A 481 -15.62 -10.83 24.04
C VAL A 481 -16.48 -9.58 24.19
N SER A 482 -17.79 -9.75 24.32
CA SER A 482 -18.72 -8.63 24.50
C SER A 482 -19.74 -8.88 25.63
N SER A 483 -20.84 -9.56 25.33
CA SER A 483 -21.96 -9.70 26.25
C SER A 483 -21.60 -10.33 27.61
N VAL A 484 -20.65 -11.23 27.63
CA VAL A 484 -20.18 -11.88 28.84
C VAL A 484 -19.55 -10.88 29.82
N VAL A 485 -18.94 -9.80 29.32
CA VAL A 485 -18.35 -8.73 30.13
C VAL A 485 -19.38 -7.63 30.40
N CYS A 486 -20.11 -7.16 29.35
CA CYS A 486 -21.07 -6.08 29.48
C CYS A 486 -22.23 -6.42 30.45
N ARG A 487 -22.67 -7.69 30.45
CA ARG A 487 -23.76 -8.15 31.31
C ARG A 487 -23.29 -8.70 32.69
N ALA A 488 -22.00 -8.68 32.94
CA ALA A 488 -21.48 -9.17 34.20
C ALA A 488 -21.69 -8.19 35.36
N GLU A 489 -22.06 -8.70 36.52
CA GLU A 489 -22.02 -7.96 37.78
C GLU A 489 -20.59 -7.61 38.21
N ASN A 490 -19.62 -8.43 37.81
CA ASN A 490 -18.19 -8.21 38.04
C ASN A 490 -17.39 -8.41 36.74
N PRO A 491 -17.31 -7.41 35.85
CA PRO A 491 -16.55 -7.48 34.61
C PRO A 491 -15.08 -7.80 34.81
N ARG A 492 -14.45 -7.28 35.89
CA ARG A 492 -13.03 -7.52 36.19
C ARG A 492 -12.77 -9.02 36.38
N ALA A 493 -13.60 -9.70 37.14
CA ALA A 493 -13.42 -11.13 37.40
C ALA A 493 -13.52 -11.96 36.10
N ILE A 494 -14.50 -11.67 35.24
CA ILE A 494 -14.67 -12.33 33.96
C ILE A 494 -13.44 -12.11 33.05
N VAL A 495 -12.95 -10.89 32.97
CA VAL A 495 -11.77 -10.54 32.16
C VAL A 495 -10.52 -11.24 32.70
N GLN A 496 -10.32 -11.26 34.03
CA GLN A 496 -9.20 -11.96 34.67
C GLN A 496 -9.23 -13.47 34.44
N GLU A 497 -10.40 -14.08 34.47
CA GLU A 497 -10.56 -15.51 34.25
C GLU A 497 -10.22 -15.89 32.81
N ILE A 498 -10.71 -15.14 31.80
CA ILE A 498 -10.35 -15.32 30.42
C ILE A 498 -8.84 -15.08 30.23
N ARG A 499 -8.31 -13.98 30.77
CA ARG A 499 -6.90 -13.63 30.65
C ARG A 499 -5.98 -14.74 31.21
N ARG A 500 -6.32 -15.33 32.34
CA ARG A 500 -5.54 -16.44 32.93
C ARG A 500 -5.40 -17.59 31.93
N VAL A 501 -6.47 -17.96 31.22
CA VAL A 501 -6.41 -19.02 30.20
C VAL A 501 -5.53 -18.62 29.03
N LEU A 502 -5.65 -17.38 28.52
CA LEU A 502 -4.83 -16.91 27.43
C LEU A 502 -3.33 -16.82 27.78
N ASP A 503 -2.98 -16.56 29.03
CA ASP A 503 -1.60 -16.44 29.50
C ASP A 503 -0.92 -17.78 29.76
N THR A 504 -1.66 -18.90 29.87
CA THR A 504 -1.08 -20.24 30.00
C THR A 504 -0.36 -20.71 28.74
N VAL A 505 -0.70 -20.14 27.58
CA VAL A 505 -0.08 -20.47 26.29
C VAL A 505 0.96 -19.41 25.94
N LYS A 506 2.24 -19.84 25.84
CA LYS A 506 3.30 -18.96 25.35
C LYS A 506 3.00 -18.49 23.93
N PRO A 507 3.32 -17.24 23.57
CA PRO A 507 3.26 -16.82 22.17
C PRO A 507 4.15 -17.74 21.33
N ALA A 508 3.62 -18.17 20.18
CA ALA A 508 4.34 -18.99 19.21
C ALA A 508 5.46 -18.18 18.55
#